data_ff06b04132efb3766bdd512c0fa1ca64
#
_entry.id   ff06b04132efb3766bdd512c0fa1ca64
#
_cell.length_a   1.000
_cell.length_b   1.000
_cell.length_c   1.000
_cell.angle_alpha   90.00
_cell.angle_beta   90.00
_cell.angle_gamma   90.00
#
_symmetry.space_group_name_H-M   'P 1'
#
loop_
_entity.id
_entity.type
_entity.pdbx_description
1 polymer ?
#
loop_
_entity_poly.entity_id
_entity_poly.type
_entity_poly.pdbx_seq_one_letter_code
_entity_poly.pdbx_strand_id
1 'polypeptide(L)'
;MINRLSVTQKLVLSFVFVIIVGSILLSLPISHYANSPETSYLDHLFNTVSMVCVTGLSVVPVSKAYNGLGQILSMLLMQTGGLGLVSLITFSTYTLKNKLGLSDQDLLQSALSRDNQKDLKAYLFKVYKITFSIEALAALVIMTDFIPRFGLGHGIFNSLFLAV
;
A
#
# COMPACT_ATOMS: atom_id res chain seq x y z
N MET A 1 -23.39 -1.78 -15.05
CA MET A 1 -23.85 -1.26 -13.75
C MET A 1 -22.88 -0.25 -13.11
N ILE A 2 -21.58 -0.38 -13.30
CA ILE A 2 -20.52 0.48 -12.71
C ILE A 2 -20.52 1.92 -13.26
N ASN A 3 -21.04 2.14 -14.46
CA ASN A 3 -21.05 3.46 -15.12
C ASN A 3 -22.05 4.50 -14.51
N ARG A 4 -22.87 4.12 -13.53
CA ARG A 4 -23.81 5.02 -12.86
C ARG A 4 -23.37 5.50 -11.47
N LEU A 5 -22.19 5.03 -11.01
CA LEU A 5 -21.68 5.40 -9.69
C LEU A 5 -21.02 6.78 -9.74
N SER A 6 -21.26 7.58 -8.69
CA SER A 6 -20.54 8.85 -8.51
C SER A 6 -19.04 8.59 -8.28
N VAL A 7 -18.21 9.61 -8.52
CA VAL A 7 -16.77 9.55 -8.31
C VAL A 7 -16.43 9.10 -6.88
N THR A 8 -17.10 9.69 -5.90
CA THR A 8 -16.92 9.34 -4.48
C THR A 8 -17.27 7.88 -4.18
N GLN A 9 -18.35 7.35 -4.77
CA GLN A 9 -18.73 5.95 -4.60
C GLN A 9 -17.68 5.01 -5.20
N LYS A 10 -17.11 5.33 -6.36
CA LYS A 10 -16.04 4.53 -6.97
C LYS A 10 -14.79 4.52 -6.08
N LEU A 11 -14.43 5.65 -5.49
CA LEU A 11 -13.31 5.76 -4.55
C LEU A 11 -13.51 4.86 -3.33
N VAL A 12 -14.66 4.99 -2.66
CA VAL A 12 -14.98 4.18 -1.48
C VAL A 12 -14.97 2.69 -1.81
N LEU A 13 -15.60 2.30 -2.92
CA LEU A 13 -15.62 0.91 -3.37
C LEU A 13 -14.21 0.37 -3.65
N SER A 14 -13.32 1.19 -4.22
CA SER A 14 -11.93 0.78 -4.46
C SER A 14 -11.17 0.52 -3.17
N PHE A 15 -11.34 1.37 -2.15
CA PHE A 15 -10.75 1.14 -0.83
C PHE A 15 -11.31 -0.12 -0.16
N VAL A 16 -12.63 -0.29 -0.17
CA VAL A 16 -13.28 -1.49 0.38
C VAL A 16 -12.80 -2.75 -0.34
N PHE A 17 -12.66 -2.71 -1.66
CA PHE A 17 -12.16 -3.83 -2.44
C PHE A 17 -10.73 -4.21 -2.04
N VAL A 18 -9.82 -3.24 -1.94
CA VAL A 18 -8.43 -3.49 -1.52
C VAL A 18 -8.37 -4.05 -0.10
N ILE A 19 -9.18 -3.53 0.82
CA ILE A 19 -9.25 -4.02 2.20
C ILE A 19 -9.73 -5.48 2.23
N ILE A 20 -10.80 -5.82 1.52
CA ILE A 20 -11.34 -7.19 1.49
C ILE A 20 -10.30 -8.15 0.88
N VAL A 21 -9.74 -7.80 -0.29
CA VAL A 21 -8.74 -8.66 -0.95
C VAL A 21 -7.49 -8.78 -0.08
N GLY A 22 -6.99 -7.69 0.48
CA GLY A 22 -5.82 -7.68 1.35
C GLY A 22 -6.02 -8.51 2.61
N SER A 23 -7.19 -8.40 3.26
CA SER A 23 -7.49 -9.18 4.47
C SER A 23 -7.61 -10.68 4.18
N ILE A 24 -8.21 -11.06 3.05
CA ILE A 24 -8.26 -12.46 2.61
C ILE A 24 -6.84 -12.99 2.35
N LEU A 25 -6.01 -12.26 1.61
CA LEU A 25 -4.64 -12.67 1.32
C LEU A 25 -3.79 -12.79 2.59
N LEU A 26 -3.94 -11.85 3.54
CA LEU A 26 -3.25 -11.92 4.82
C LEU A 26 -3.77 -13.03 5.73
N SER A 27 -5.03 -13.46 5.60
CA SER A 27 -5.58 -14.58 6.37
C SER A 27 -5.16 -15.95 5.86
N LEU A 28 -4.57 -16.05 4.66
CA LEU A 28 -4.14 -17.33 4.11
C LEU A 28 -2.95 -17.91 4.91
N PRO A 29 -2.92 -19.24 5.13
CA PRO A 29 -1.82 -19.90 5.84
C PRO A 29 -0.45 -19.64 5.23
N ILE A 30 -0.38 -19.41 3.93
CA ILE A 30 0.87 -19.09 3.20
C ILE A 30 1.50 -17.77 3.65
N SER A 31 0.72 -16.86 4.24
CA SER A 31 1.16 -15.54 4.73
C SER A 31 1.65 -15.57 6.18
N HIS A 32 1.55 -16.71 6.87
CA HIS A 32 1.84 -16.85 8.29
C HIS A 32 3.08 -17.69 8.56
N TYR A 33 3.68 -17.48 9.73
CA TYR A 33 4.64 -18.45 10.27
C TYR A 33 3.91 -19.68 10.78
N ALA A 34 4.57 -20.85 10.75
CA ALA A 34 4.02 -22.11 11.28
C ALA A 34 3.67 -22.02 12.79
N ASN A 35 4.39 -21.19 13.53
CA ASN A 35 4.18 -20.95 14.97
C ASN A 35 3.63 -19.55 15.24
N SER A 36 2.88 -18.97 14.28
CA SER A 36 2.23 -17.68 14.52
C SER A 36 1.18 -17.77 15.64
N PRO A 37 0.91 -16.68 16.36
CA PRO A 37 -0.20 -16.62 17.29
C PRO A 37 -1.52 -16.99 16.59
N GLU A 38 -2.45 -17.61 17.32
CA GLU A 38 -3.79 -17.81 16.81
C GLU A 38 -4.44 -16.46 16.51
N THR A 39 -4.87 -16.29 15.27
CA THR A 39 -5.48 -15.07 14.78
C THR A 39 -6.81 -15.37 14.13
N SER A 40 -7.79 -14.54 14.39
CA SER A 40 -9.10 -14.59 13.73
C SER A 40 -9.06 -13.81 12.42
N TYR A 41 -10.02 -14.08 11.53
CA TYR A 41 -10.17 -13.27 10.31
C TYR A 41 -10.36 -11.78 10.63
N LEU A 42 -11.03 -11.45 11.74
CA LEU A 42 -11.25 -10.06 12.16
C LEU A 42 -9.94 -9.35 12.51
N ASP A 43 -8.94 -10.06 13.04
CA ASP A 43 -7.63 -9.48 13.33
C ASP A 43 -6.90 -9.10 12.03
N HIS A 44 -6.99 -9.98 11.00
CA HIS A 44 -6.42 -9.69 9.68
C HIS A 44 -7.15 -8.54 8.99
N LEU A 45 -8.48 -8.49 9.10
CA LEU A 45 -9.29 -7.41 8.56
C LEU A 45 -8.92 -6.08 9.25
N PHE A 46 -8.84 -6.06 10.57
CA PHE A 46 -8.44 -4.86 11.32
C PHE A 46 -7.05 -4.38 10.93
N ASN A 47 -6.06 -5.27 10.89
CA ASN A 47 -4.70 -4.94 10.49
C ASN A 47 -4.68 -4.39 9.04
N THR A 48 -5.44 -5.00 8.12
CA THR A 48 -5.52 -4.55 6.73
C THR A 48 -6.15 -3.16 6.63
N VAL A 49 -7.25 -2.90 7.34
CA VAL A 49 -7.88 -1.57 7.40
C VAL A 49 -6.88 -0.54 7.92
N SER A 50 -6.17 -0.89 8.99
CA SER A 50 -5.14 -0.03 9.57
C SER A 50 -4.02 0.31 8.59
N MET A 51 -3.52 -0.66 7.84
CA MET A 51 -2.48 -0.48 6.82
C MET A 51 -2.97 0.41 5.68
N VAL A 52 -4.15 0.13 5.13
CA VAL A 52 -4.70 0.87 3.99
C VAL A 52 -5.16 2.28 4.39
N CYS A 53 -5.65 2.46 5.61
CA CYS A 53 -6.04 3.77 6.14
C CYS A 53 -4.89 4.54 6.82
N VAL A 54 -3.68 3.96 6.83
CA VAL A 54 -2.46 4.58 7.41
C VAL A 54 -2.66 4.98 8.87
N THR A 55 -3.40 4.17 9.64
CA THR A 55 -3.64 4.46 11.07
C THR A 55 -2.52 3.94 11.98
N GLY A 56 -1.76 2.93 11.53
CA GLY A 56 -0.61 2.39 12.27
C GLY A 56 -0.98 1.53 13.48
N LEU A 57 -2.25 1.16 13.64
CA LEU A 57 -2.71 0.29 14.73
C LEU A 57 -2.64 -1.17 14.32
N SER A 58 -2.26 -2.06 15.23
CA SER A 58 -2.26 -3.50 14.97
C SER A 58 -2.77 -4.27 16.20
N VAL A 59 -3.67 -5.23 15.96
CA VAL A 59 -4.12 -6.17 17.01
C VAL A 59 -3.04 -7.21 17.25
N VAL A 60 -2.39 -7.67 16.16
CA VAL A 60 -1.29 -8.64 16.23
C VAL A 60 -0.07 -8.04 15.54
N PRO A 61 1.10 -8.06 16.20
CA PRO A 61 2.33 -7.53 15.60
C PRO A 61 2.64 -8.23 14.27
N VAL A 62 2.81 -7.43 13.20
CA VAL A 62 3.05 -7.92 11.84
C VAL A 62 4.26 -8.87 11.77
N SER A 63 5.33 -8.54 12.51
CA SER A 63 6.56 -9.33 12.54
C SER A 63 6.41 -10.71 13.22
N LYS A 64 5.38 -10.90 14.05
CA LYS A 64 5.12 -12.18 14.74
C LYS A 64 4.06 -13.01 14.05
N ALA A 65 3.07 -12.37 13.43
CA ALA A 65 1.97 -13.05 12.76
C ALA A 65 2.34 -13.48 11.34
N TYR A 66 2.97 -12.58 10.59
CA TYR A 66 3.18 -12.79 9.16
C TYR A 66 4.61 -13.14 8.82
N ASN A 67 4.78 -14.14 7.95
CA ASN A 67 6.07 -14.51 7.37
C ASN A 67 6.54 -13.48 6.32
N GLY A 68 7.66 -13.73 5.65
CA GLY A 68 8.21 -12.80 4.66
C GLY A 68 7.22 -12.41 3.54
N LEU A 69 6.39 -13.35 3.07
CA LEU A 69 5.36 -13.07 2.07
C LEU A 69 4.25 -12.18 2.65
N GLY A 70 3.76 -12.49 3.85
CA GLY A 70 2.74 -11.67 4.52
C GLY A 70 3.25 -10.27 4.86
N GLN A 71 4.54 -10.14 5.21
CA GLN A 71 5.17 -8.83 5.46
C GLN A 71 5.32 -8.02 4.18
N ILE A 72 5.70 -8.63 3.05
CA ILE A 72 5.74 -7.95 1.73
C ILE A 72 4.32 -7.48 1.34
N LEU A 73 3.32 -8.33 1.54
CA LEU A 73 1.92 -7.95 1.28
C LEU A 73 1.49 -6.78 2.17
N SER A 74 1.88 -6.79 3.44
CA SER A 74 1.64 -5.67 4.38
C SER A 74 2.29 -4.38 3.90
N MET A 75 3.54 -4.41 3.43
CA MET A 75 4.22 -3.24 2.83
C MET A 75 3.45 -2.71 1.63
N LEU A 76 2.98 -3.58 0.73
CA LEU A 76 2.19 -3.17 -0.44
C LEU A 76 0.85 -2.52 -0.03
N LEU A 77 0.20 -3.02 1.02
CA LEU A 77 -1.03 -2.43 1.55
C LEU A 77 -0.78 -1.05 2.18
N MET A 78 0.31 -0.91 2.97
CA MET A 78 0.72 0.39 3.53
C MET A 78 1.04 1.39 2.42
N GLN A 79 1.80 0.96 1.40
CA GLN A 79 2.15 1.80 0.26
C GLN A 79 0.91 2.23 -0.54
N THR A 80 -0.07 1.33 -0.69
CA THR A 80 -1.35 1.63 -1.34
C THR A 80 -2.11 2.70 -0.57
N GLY A 81 -2.09 2.64 0.75
CA GLY A 81 -2.68 3.65 1.64
C GLY A 81 -1.94 4.97 1.59
N GLY A 82 -0.63 4.96 1.81
CA GLY A 82 0.21 6.16 1.91
C GLY A 82 0.29 6.98 0.62
N LEU A 83 0.40 6.32 -0.52
CA LEU A 83 0.39 7.01 -1.83
C LEU A 83 -1.02 7.39 -2.31
N GLY A 84 -2.04 6.83 -1.68
CA GLY A 84 -3.43 6.95 -2.10
C GLY A 84 -3.76 6.03 -3.26
N LEU A 85 -4.78 5.20 -3.06
CA LEU A 85 -5.22 4.18 -4.01
C LEU A 85 -5.47 4.74 -5.41
N VAL A 86 -6.06 5.94 -5.50
CA VAL A 86 -6.38 6.59 -6.78
C VAL A 86 -5.13 6.92 -7.57
N SER A 87 -4.10 7.41 -6.88
CA SER A 87 -2.81 7.70 -7.51
C SER A 87 -2.17 6.45 -8.09
N LEU A 88 -2.23 5.31 -7.35
CA LEU A 88 -1.70 4.02 -7.80
C LEU A 88 -2.45 3.46 -9.02
N ILE A 89 -3.79 3.45 -8.97
CA ILE A 89 -4.62 2.98 -10.09
C ILE A 89 -4.32 3.80 -11.34
N THR A 90 -4.21 5.10 -11.20
CA THR A 90 -3.93 5.99 -12.32
C THR A 90 -2.55 5.82 -12.88
N PHE A 91 -1.55 5.77 -12.02
CA PHE A 91 -0.17 5.52 -12.45
C PHE A 91 -0.06 4.19 -13.19
N SER A 92 -0.69 3.13 -12.67
CA SER A 92 -0.70 1.81 -13.30
C SER A 92 -1.41 1.84 -14.67
N THR A 93 -2.58 2.47 -14.73
CA THR A 93 -3.36 2.57 -15.99
C THR A 93 -2.59 3.37 -17.04
N TYR A 94 -1.95 4.45 -16.62
CA TYR A 94 -1.15 5.28 -17.54
C TYR A 94 0.10 4.56 -18.03
N THR A 95 0.79 3.83 -17.15
CA THR A 95 2.02 3.08 -17.51
C THR A 95 1.71 1.92 -18.44
N LEU A 96 0.58 1.22 -18.23
CA LEU A 96 0.20 0.05 -19.02
C LEU A 96 -0.49 0.40 -20.33
N LYS A 97 -1.31 1.44 -20.37
CA LYS A 97 -2.17 1.76 -21.54
C LYS A 97 -1.79 3.04 -22.29
N ASN A 98 -0.85 3.83 -21.82
CA ASN A 98 -0.47 5.15 -22.37
C ASN A 98 -1.63 6.16 -22.52
N LYS A 99 -2.85 5.82 -22.13
CA LYS A 99 -4.04 6.68 -22.17
C LYS A 99 -4.93 6.36 -20.97
N LEU A 100 -5.35 7.39 -20.28
CA LEU A 100 -6.37 7.29 -19.23
C LEU A 100 -7.76 7.24 -19.88
N GLY A 101 -8.62 6.36 -19.38
CA GLY A 101 -10.04 6.41 -19.70
C GLY A 101 -10.67 7.68 -19.13
N LEU A 102 -11.73 8.18 -19.76
CA LEU A 102 -12.45 9.39 -19.28
C LEU A 102 -12.88 9.25 -17.81
N SER A 103 -13.32 8.06 -17.41
CA SER A 103 -13.74 7.78 -16.02
C SER A 103 -12.59 7.84 -15.02
N ASP A 104 -11.38 7.44 -15.42
CA ASP A 104 -10.19 7.49 -14.55
C ASP A 104 -9.65 8.92 -14.43
N GLN A 105 -9.84 9.72 -15.48
CA GLN A 105 -9.51 11.14 -15.49
C GLN A 105 -10.40 11.93 -14.51
N ASP A 106 -11.70 11.67 -14.53
CA ASP A 106 -12.68 12.32 -13.63
C ASP A 106 -12.38 11.98 -12.16
N LEU A 107 -12.00 10.72 -11.88
CA LEU A 107 -11.62 10.28 -10.54
C LEU A 107 -10.39 11.05 -10.02
N LEU A 108 -9.40 11.22 -10.87
CA LEU A 108 -8.17 11.93 -10.53
C LEU A 108 -8.35 13.43 -10.36
N GLN A 109 -9.04 14.06 -11.30
CA GLN A 109 -9.33 15.48 -11.21
C GLN A 109 -10.07 15.80 -9.93
N SER A 110 -11.05 14.96 -9.57
CA SER A 110 -11.82 15.11 -8.33
C SER A 110 -10.99 14.85 -7.06
N ALA A 111 -10.10 13.88 -7.09
CA ALA A 111 -9.27 13.52 -5.94
C ALA A 111 -8.11 14.50 -5.71
N LEU A 112 -7.57 15.09 -6.78
CA LEU A 112 -6.38 15.96 -6.73
C LEU A 112 -6.69 17.44 -7.01
N SER A 113 -7.96 17.79 -7.28
CA SER A 113 -8.41 19.16 -7.57
C SER A 113 -7.59 19.86 -8.69
N ARG A 114 -7.24 19.12 -9.76
CA ARG A 114 -6.44 19.64 -10.88
C ARG A 114 -7.11 19.38 -12.23
N ASP A 115 -7.22 20.44 -13.04
CA ASP A 115 -7.97 20.45 -14.31
C ASP A 115 -7.16 19.99 -15.54
N ASN A 116 -5.83 19.84 -15.45
CA ASN A 116 -5.00 19.62 -16.63
C ASN A 116 -4.25 18.26 -16.59
N GLN A 117 -4.49 17.41 -17.59
CA GLN A 117 -3.95 16.03 -17.66
C GLN A 117 -2.42 15.94 -17.72
N LYS A 118 -1.75 16.88 -18.40
CA LYS A 118 -0.28 16.88 -18.52
C LYS A 118 0.37 17.23 -17.17
N ASP A 119 -0.23 18.17 -16.45
CA ASP A 119 0.25 18.58 -15.14
C ASP A 119 0.04 17.49 -14.09
N LEU A 120 -1.05 16.73 -14.23
CA LEU A 120 -1.38 15.62 -13.35
C LEU A 120 -0.36 14.48 -13.40
N LYS A 121 0.06 14.09 -14.62
CA LYS A 121 1.10 13.07 -14.79
C LYS A 121 2.42 13.51 -14.17
N ALA A 122 2.88 14.70 -14.50
CA ALA A 122 4.12 15.24 -13.97
C ALA A 122 4.07 15.33 -12.43
N TYR A 123 2.91 15.72 -11.88
CA TYR A 123 2.68 15.76 -10.44
C TYR A 123 2.78 14.38 -9.81
N LEU A 124 2.07 13.37 -10.35
CA LEU A 124 2.12 12.01 -9.84
C LEU A 124 3.55 11.45 -9.86
N PHE A 125 4.26 11.56 -10.98
CA PHE A 125 5.64 11.14 -11.06
C PHE A 125 6.54 11.82 -10.04
N LYS A 126 6.32 13.12 -9.79
CA LYS A 126 7.06 13.88 -8.78
C LYS A 126 6.76 13.36 -7.37
N VAL A 127 5.49 13.12 -7.05
CA VAL A 127 5.07 12.56 -5.75
C VAL A 127 5.73 11.20 -5.54
N TYR A 128 5.59 10.26 -6.49
CA TYR A 128 6.21 8.92 -6.38
C TYR A 128 7.72 9.01 -6.21
N LYS A 129 8.39 9.82 -7.03
CA LYS A 129 9.84 10.00 -6.95
C LYS A 129 10.28 10.51 -5.57
N ILE A 130 9.57 11.50 -5.02
CA ILE A 130 9.88 12.06 -3.70
C ILE A 130 9.63 11.01 -2.62
N THR A 131 8.48 10.33 -2.62
CA THR A 131 8.13 9.31 -1.62
C THR A 131 9.18 8.20 -1.61
N PHE A 132 9.45 7.56 -2.75
CA PHE A 132 10.46 6.50 -2.82
C PHE A 132 11.87 6.99 -2.48
N SER A 133 12.21 8.25 -2.76
CA SER A 133 13.50 8.81 -2.35
C SER A 133 13.60 8.96 -0.84
N ILE A 134 12.53 9.41 -0.18
CA ILE A 134 12.48 9.53 1.28
C ILE A 134 12.53 8.15 1.93
N GLU A 135 11.73 7.19 1.44
CA GLU A 135 11.74 5.81 1.92
C GLU A 135 13.12 5.15 1.77
N ALA A 136 13.78 5.34 0.62
CA ALA A 136 15.12 4.81 0.40
C ALA A 136 16.15 5.43 1.37
N LEU A 137 16.09 6.73 1.60
CA LEU A 137 16.96 7.40 2.58
C LEU A 137 16.68 6.91 4.00
N ALA A 138 15.41 6.79 4.39
CA ALA A 138 15.02 6.25 5.69
C ALA A 138 15.52 4.81 5.85
N ALA A 139 15.32 3.96 4.85
CA ALA A 139 15.82 2.59 4.85
C ALA A 139 17.34 2.52 5.02
N LEU A 140 18.11 3.36 4.31
CA LEU A 140 19.57 3.43 4.44
C LEU A 140 20.00 3.82 5.86
N VAL A 141 19.33 4.78 6.48
CA VAL A 141 19.62 5.17 7.87
C VAL A 141 19.31 4.02 8.82
N ILE A 142 18.17 3.36 8.69
CA ILE A 142 17.77 2.24 9.54
C ILE A 142 18.72 1.03 9.35
N MET A 143 19.20 0.78 8.12
CA MET A 143 20.16 -0.28 7.83
C MET A 143 21.45 -0.17 8.64
N THR A 144 21.91 1.03 8.99
CA THR A 144 23.12 1.21 9.79
C THR A 144 23.03 0.59 11.19
N ASP A 145 21.83 0.53 11.74
CA ASP A 145 21.56 -0.09 13.05
C ASP A 145 21.12 -1.56 12.92
N PHE A 146 20.33 -1.90 11.91
CA PHE A 146 19.71 -3.22 11.77
C PHE A 146 20.64 -4.27 11.17
N ILE A 147 21.53 -3.92 10.26
CA ILE A 147 22.49 -4.87 9.67
C ILE A 147 23.42 -5.46 10.74
N PRO A 148 24.03 -4.67 11.65
CA PRO A 148 24.86 -5.22 12.72
C PRO A 148 24.10 -6.12 13.70
N ARG A 149 22.80 -5.87 13.92
CA ARG A 149 21.97 -6.62 14.89
C ARG A 149 21.37 -7.91 14.32
N PHE A 150 20.90 -7.88 13.07
CA PHE A 150 20.10 -8.96 12.47
C PHE A 150 20.78 -9.66 11.29
N GLY A 151 21.98 -9.21 10.91
CA GLY A 151 22.69 -9.68 9.72
C GLY A 151 22.17 -9.03 8.43
N LEU A 152 22.90 -9.24 7.32
CA LEU A 152 22.64 -8.54 6.05
C LEU A 152 21.21 -8.77 5.51
N GLY A 153 20.76 -10.03 5.43
CA GLY A 153 19.46 -10.34 4.82
C GLY A 153 18.28 -9.79 5.60
N HIS A 154 18.18 -10.14 6.89
CA HIS A 154 17.10 -9.68 7.75
C HIS A 154 17.21 -8.18 8.07
N GLY A 155 18.42 -7.65 8.19
CA GLY A 155 18.66 -6.23 8.43
C GLY A 155 18.14 -5.36 7.28
N ILE A 156 18.43 -5.71 6.03
CA ILE A 156 17.93 -4.99 4.85
C ILE A 156 16.42 -5.10 4.77
N PHE A 157 15.86 -6.30 4.91
CA PHE A 157 14.41 -6.51 4.81
C PHE A 157 13.63 -5.72 5.86
N ASN A 158 14.05 -5.81 7.13
CA ASN A 158 13.39 -5.08 8.23
C ASN A 158 13.54 -3.56 8.09
N SER A 159 14.68 -3.10 7.57
CA SER A 159 14.88 -1.67 7.32
C SER A 159 13.97 -1.13 6.22
N LEU A 160 13.77 -1.90 5.13
CA LEU A 160 12.82 -1.56 4.09
C LEU A 160 11.38 -1.59 4.62
N PHE A 161 11.03 -2.60 5.43
CA PHE A 161 9.71 -2.72 6.03
C PHE A 161 9.35 -1.54 6.91
N LEU A 162 10.30 -1.04 7.70
CA LEU A 162 10.09 0.10 8.60
C LEU A 162 10.14 1.46 7.90
N ALA A 163 10.72 1.53 6.70
CA ALA A 163 10.82 2.76 5.94
C ALA A 163 9.55 3.06 5.13
N VAL A 164 8.77 2.03 4.82
CA VAL A 164 7.44 2.11 4.18
C VAL A 164 6.36 2.41 5.21
#